data_6ea325fce7bc99bbaba4f2e8b041f824
#
_entry.id   6ea325fce7bc99bbaba4f2e8b041f824
#
_cell.length_a   1.000
_cell.length_b   1.000
_cell.length_c   1.000
_cell.angle_alpha   90.00
_cell.angle_beta   90.00
_cell.angle_gamma   90.00
#
_symmetry.space_group_name_H-M   'P 1'
#
loop_
_entity.id
_entity.type
_entity.pdbx_description
1 polymer ?
#
loop_
_entity_poly.entity_id
_entity_poly.type
_entity_poly.pdbx_seq_one_letter_code
_entity_poly.pdbx_strand_id
1 'polypeptide(L)'
;MDQTEQQVAAGIRNLLAWAHAAQSAPIPAAVLHKAAIVIADNLAATVAAREEPEVRRVHAQLLEAGARAEATIFCGGARRTDRYSAALGNGIAGSWCELDEGYRLAPCHAGLYTVPVLLAEAEALGLTFEQTLRAAVISYEVTARFARCWVFPQLTLHPHPQTAAIGGAIASAVARRLDLKQLTDAVTSAATLITVGDYRHAVDGALIRNVWAAVGSTNGMRAAEWAQCGIGGLLRGPYAVYTELLGQAPAPEFLDRELGQEWAITQGYHKIHACCQSTHSAAEAVLDARGRMPSAKNEKNITRVTLETHRPGMSNRNPGTSLAAKFSFEHVVATALAHGHAGHAAFSAATLEAPRVKALREKVELVQYAPLLPRPHDRPARITLHFDDQSTLTTECLSARGGPDQPFAEAVIIDKIEHITADVYPHFLRPFRALLAAEPGAKEKSWPAVVQEITER
;
A
#
# COMPACT_ATOMS: atom_id res chain seq x y z
N MET A 1 2.20 33.22 12.73
CA MET A 1 2.56 32.22 11.71
C MET A 1 3.84 32.67 11.04
N ASP A 2 4.85 31.81 10.99
CA ASP A 2 6.02 32.06 10.18
C ASP A 2 5.72 31.89 8.67
N GLN A 3 6.69 32.22 7.81
CA GLN A 3 6.50 32.17 6.36
C GLN A 3 6.20 30.73 5.88
N THR A 4 6.84 29.74 6.45
CA THR A 4 6.67 28.32 6.08
C THR A 4 5.28 27.80 6.47
N GLU A 5 4.82 28.14 7.66
CA GLU A 5 3.45 27.83 8.11
C GLU A 5 2.39 28.43 7.19
N GLN A 6 2.58 29.70 6.75
CA GLN A 6 1.70 30.36 5.80
C GLN A 6 1.68 29.64 4.44
N GLN A 7 2.85 29.22 3.92
CA GLN A 7 2.95 28.48 2.66
C GLN A 7 2.24 27.11 2.77
N VAL A 8 2.44 26.38 3.86
CA VAL A 8 1.75 25.10 4.11
C VAL A 8 0.23 25.31 4.15
N ALA A 9 -0.25 26.30 4.89
CA ALA A 9 -1.68 26.60 4.99
C ALA A 9 -2.29 27.00 3.64
N ALA A 10 -1.56 27.77 2.83
CA ALA A 10 -1.96 28.11 1.47
C ALA A 10 -2.01 26.88 0.55
N GLY A 11 -0.96 26.05 0.56
CA GLY A 11 -0.90 24.82 -0.24
C GLY A 11 -2.04 23.85 0.12
N ILE A 12 -2.33 23.64 1.42
CA ILE A 12 -3.47 22.83 1.86
C ILE A 12 -4.79 23.39 1.35
N ARG A 13 -5.01 24.70 1.45
CA ARG A 13 -6.23 25.35 0.94
C ARG A 13 -6.40 25.13 -0.56
N ASN A 14 -5.34 25.33 -1.34
CA ASN A 14 -5.35 25.15 -2.80
C ASN A 14 -5.61 23.68 -3.18
N LEU A 15 -4.95 22.73 -2.51
CA LEU A 15 -5.13 21.31 -2.72
C LEU A 15 -6.58 20.87 -2.45
N LEU A 16 -7.17 21.31 -1.35
CA LEU A 16 -8.52 20.92 -0.96
C LEU A 16 -9.59 21.62 -1.81
N ALA A 17 -9.35 22.86 -2.26
CA ALA A 17 -10.19 23.54 -3.24
C ALA A 17 -10.17 22.81 -4.59
N TRP A 18 -8.99 22.36 -5.04
CA TRP A 18 -8.86 21.54 -6.22
C TRP A 18 -9.60 20.19 -6.05
N ALA A 19 -9.40 19.50 -4.93
CA ALA A 19 -10.06 18.21 -4.66
C ALA A 19 -11.59 18.33 -4.68
N HIS A 20 -12.13 19.41 -4.13
CA HIS A 20 -13.56 19.71 -4.19
C HIS A 20 -14.03 19.95 -5.64
N ALA A 21 -13.33 20.77 -6.41
CA ALA A 21 -13.65 21.05 -7.81
C ALA A 21 -13.53 19.80 -8.70
N ALA A 22 -12.53 18.95 -8.45
CA ALA A 22 -12.27 17.70 -9.20
C ALA A 22 -13.40 16.67 -9.07
N GLN A 23 -14.31 16.81 -8.10
CA GLN A 23 -15.50 15.96 -7.99
C GLN A 23 -16.41 16.05 -9.23
N SER A 24 -16.38 17.18 -9.95
CA SER A 24 -17.16 17.39 -11.17
C SER A 24 -16.33 17.71 -12.43
N ALA A 25 -15.05 18.06 -12.25
CA ALA A 25 -14.17 18.38 -13.38
C ALA A 25 -13.77 17.12 -14.16
N PRO A 26 -13.42 17.23 -15.46
CA PRO A 26 -12.92 16.09 -16.23
C PRO A 26 -11.65 15.50 -15.63
N ILE A 27 -11.59 14.16 -15.56
CA ILE A 27 -10.37 13.39 -15.23
C ILE A 27 -9.99 12.60 -16.48
N PRO A 28 -8.72 12.58 -16.91
CA PRO A 28 -8.28 11.85 -18.08
C PRO A 28 -8.64 10.35 -18.01
N ALA A 29 -9.09 9.77 -19.09
CA ALA A 29 -9.51 8.36 -19.14
C ALA A 29 -8.40 7.39 -18.69
N ALA A 30 -7.13 7.66 -19.05
CA ALA A 30 -5.98 6.86 -18.61
C ALA A 30 -5.79 6.89 -17.09
N VAL A 31 -6.11 8.00 -16.42
CA VAL A 31 -6.03 8.12 -14.95
C VAL A 31 -7.15 7.32 -14.29
N LEU A 32 -8.37 7.36 -14.83
CA LEU A 32 -9.48 6.52 -14.34
C LEU A 32 -9.22 5.03 -14.59
N HIS A 33 -8.61 4.69 -15.72
CA HIS A 33 -8.14 3.32 -16.01
C HIS A 33 -7.13 2.85 -14.95
N LYS A 34 -6.13 3.67 -14.65
CA LYS A 34 -5.16 3.37 -13.58
C LYS A 34 -5.83 3.20 -12.21
N ALA A 35 -6.84 4.02 -11.90
CA ALA A 35 -7.60 3.89 -10.65
C ALA A 35 -8.34 2.55 -10.55
N ALA A 36 -8.91 2.04 -11.65
CA ALA A 36 -9.55 0.73 -11.68
C ALA A 36 -8.54 -0.39 -11.33
N ILE A 37 -7.34 -0.36 -11.91
CA ILE A 37 -6.28 -1.32 -11.61
C ILE A 37 -5.82 -1.21 -10.14
N VAL A 38 -5.65 0.02 -9.62
CA VAL A 38 -5.25 0.25 -8.21
C VAL A 38 -6.31 -0.28 -7.24
N ILE A 39 -7.62 -0.05 -7.52
CA ILE A 39 -8.71 -0.60 -6.70
C ILE A 39 -8.68 -2.13 -6.73
N ALA A 40 -8.62 -2.73 -7.93
CA ALA A 40 -8.62 -4.19 -8.08
C ALA A 40 -7.42 -4.83 -7.37
N ASP A 41 -6.24 -4.24 -7.48
CA ASP A 41 -5.00 -4.73 -6.87
C ASP A 41 -5.03 -4.64 -5.33
N ASN A 42 -5.50 -3.53 -4.76
CA ASN A 42 -5.68 -3.38 -3.31
C ASN A 42 -6.75 -4.34 -2.76
N LEU A 43 -7.84 -4.52 -3.49
CA LEU A 43 -8.89 -5.46 -3.10
C LEU A 43 -8.39 -6.91 -3.16
N ALA A 44 -7.58 -7.26 -4.19
CA ALA A 44 -6.91 -8.57 -4.24
C ALA A 44 -5.92 -8.75 -3.08
N ALA A 45 -5.17 -7.71 -2.70
CA ALA A 45 -4.30 -7.76 -1.52
C ALA A 45 -5.09 -8.03 -0.22
N THR A 46 -6.30 -7.48 -0.11
CA THR A 46 -7.25 -7.80 0.99
C THR A 46 -7.65 -9.27 0.97
N VAL A 47 -8.02 -9.82 -0.19
CA VAL A 47 -8.41 -11.23 -0.36
C VAL A 47 -7.25 -12.18 -0.07
N ALA A 48 -6.01 -11.79 -0.38
CA ALA A 48 -4.81 -12.60 -0.14
C ALA A 48 -4.64 -13.00 1.34
N ALA A 49 -5.10 -12.16 2.25
CA ALA A 49 -4.96 -12.38 3.69
C ALA A 49 -6.13 -13.17 4.33
N ARG A 50 -7.13 -13.59 3.55
CA ARG A 50 -8.37 -14.19 4.08
C ARG A 50 -8.16 -15.41 4.96
N GLU A 51 -7.10 -16.18 4.72
CA GLU A 51 -6.78 -17.40 5.46
C GLU A 51 -5.81 -17.17 6.64
N GLU A 52 -5.26 -15.96 6.78
CA GLU A 52 -4.37 -15.62 7.90
C GLU A 52 -5.14 -15.71 9.23
N PRO A 53 -4.65 -16.45 10.23
CA PRO A 53 -5.42 -16.76 11.46
C PRO A 53 -5.89 -15.51 12.22
N GLU A 54 -5.07 -14.48 12.28
CA GLU A 54 -5.38 -13.21 12.95
C GLU A 54 -6.45 -12.44 12.19
N VAL A 55 -6.34 -12.36 10.85
CA VAL A 55 -7.31 -11.69 9.98
C VAL A 55 -8.69 -12.38 10.09
N ARG A 56 -8.73 -13.71 10.07
CA ARG A 56 -9.98 -14.47 10.25
C ARG A 56 -10.65 -14.17 11.58
N ARG A 57 -9.88 -14.11 12.68
CA ARG A 57 -10.42 -13.78 14.01
C ARG A 57 -10.96 -12.35 14.06
N VAL A 58 -10.23 -11.38 13.51
CA VAL A 58 -10.70 -9.99 13.44
C VAL A 58 -11.98 -9.88 12.61
N HIS A 59 -12.02 -10.50 11.42
CA HIS A 59 -13.21 -10.48 10.57
C HIS A 59 -14.42 -11.09 11.28
N ALA A 60 -14.25 -12.21 12.01
CA ALA A 60 -15.32 -12.82 12.78
C ALA A 60 -15.88 -11.85 13.84
N GLN A 61 -15.01 -11.22 14.63
CA GLN A 61 -15.39 -10.23 15.64
C GLN A 61 -16.17 -9.05 15.05
N LEU A 62 -15.68 -8.49 13.92
CA LEU A 62 -16.32 -7.34 13.26
C LEU A 62 -17.69 -7.70 12.66
N LEU A 63 -17.87 -8.93 12.17
CA LEU A 63 -19.12 -9.41 11.65
C LEU A 63 -20.15 -9.69 12.76
N GLU A 64 -19.71 -10.13 13.95
CA GLU A 64 -20.57 -10.33 15.12
C GLU A 64 -21.01 -9.01 15.75
N ALA A 65 -20.12 -8.00 15.79
CA ALA A 65 -20.39 -6.70 16.38
C ALA A 65 -21.21 -5.76 15.48
N GLY A 66 -21.21 -5.99 14.17
CA GLY A 66 -21.82 -5.10 13.19
C GLY A 66 -23.36 -5.10 13.27
N ALA A 67 -23.94 -3.90 13.51
CA ALA A 67 -25.39 -3.73 13.66
C ALA A 67 -26.15 -3.54 12.33
N ARG A 68 -25.48 -3.10 11.26
CA ARG A 68 -26.08 -2.77 9.94
C ARG A 68 -25.31 -3.46 8.82
N ALA A 69 -26.00 -4.03 7.85
CA ALA A 69 -25.39 -4.63 6.65
C ALA A 69 -25.16 -3.56 5.57
N GLU A 70 -24.19 -2.67 5.77
CA GLU A 70 -23.91 -1.53 4.88
C GLU A 70 -22.82 -1.82 3.85
N ALA A 71 -21.78 -2.59 4.23
CA ALA A 71 -20.63 -2.85 3.38
C ALA A 71 -20.05 -4.25 3.60
N THR A 72 -19.34 -4.76 2.59
CA THR A 72 -18.80 -6.11 2.53
C THR A 72 -17.41 -6.23 3.13
N ILE A 73 -17.17 -7.25 3.95
CA ILE A 73 -15.83 -7.77 4.29
C ILE A 73 -15.47 -8.86 3.28
N PHE A 74 -14.35 -8.68 2.55
CA PHE A 74 -13.88 -9.62 1.54
C PHE A 74 -13.09 -10.79 2.15
N CYS A 75 -13.82 -11.68 2.87
CA CYS A 75 -13.27 -12.83 3.58
C CYS A 75 -13.75 -14.20 3.07
N GLY A 76 -14.32 -14.21 1.86
CA GLY A 76 -15.00 -15.36 1.26
C GLY A 76 -16.52 -15.26 1.41
N GLY A 77 -17.22 -15.08 0.28
CA GLY A 77 -18.65 -14.81 0.20
C GLY A 77 -19.01 -13.33 0.45
N ALA A 78 -20.32 -13.02 0.35
CA ALA A 78 -20.86 -11.66 0.52
C ALA A 78 -21.25 -11.43 2.01
N ARG A 79 -20.26 -11.30 2.88
CA ARG A 79 -20.49 -11.04 4.31
C ARG A 79 -20.46 -9.55 4.61
N ARG A 80 -21.59 -9.01 5.05
CA ARG A 80 -21.79 -7.57 5.26
C ARG A 80 -21.86 -7.21 6.73
N THR A 81 -21.33 -6.03 7.06
CA THR A 81 -21.38 -5.41 8.38
C THR A 81 -21.56 -3.89 8.21
N ASP A 82 -21.50 -3.10 9.29
CA ASP A 82 -21.45 -1.66 9.15
C ASP A 82 -20.19 -1.19 8.40
N ARG A 83 -20.26 -0.02 7.75
CA ARG A 83 -19.21 0.51 6.89
C ARG A 83 -17.87 0.73 7.60
N TYR A 84 -17.88 1.05 8.89
CA TYR A 84 -16.65 1.27 9.67
C TYR A 84 -15.95 -0.06 9.96
N SER A 85 -16.71 -1.07 10.36
CA SER A 85 -16.22 -2.42 10.56
C SER A 85 -15.70 -3.03 9.25
N ALA A 86 -16.39 -2.81 8.13
CA ALA A 86 -15.94 -3.27 6.82
C ALA A 86 -14.63 -2.58 6.39
N ALA A 87 -14.53 -1.24 6.53
CA ALA A 87 -13.31 -0.49 6.22
C ALA A 87 -12.14 -0.94 7.10
N LEU A 88 -12.36 -1.14 8.41
CA LEU A 88 -11.34 -1.62 9.35
C LEU A 88 -10.87 -3.03 8.98
N GLY A 89 -11.78 -3.96 8.79
CA GLY A 89 -11.45 -5.36 8.48
C GLY A 89 -10.72 -5.52 7.15
N ASN A 90 -11.20 -4.87 6.10
CA ASN A 90 -10.57 -4.88 4.78
C ASN A 90 -9.20 -4.16 4.79
N GLY A 91 -9.06 -3.06 5.54
CA GLY A 91 -7.80 -2.34 5.68
C GLY A 91 -6.72 -3.14 6.42
N ILE A 92 -7.09 -3.88 7.49
CA ILE A 92 -6.18 -4.79 8.19
C ILE A 92 -5.72 -5.90 7.23
N ALA A 93 -6.65 -6.54 6.54
CA ALA A 93 -6.34 -7.60 5.59
C ALA A 93 -5.48 -7.10 4.43
N GLY A 94 -5.77 -5.92 3.85
CA GLY A 94 -5.03 -5.32 2.75
C GLY A 94 -3.56 -5.07 3.07
N SER A 95 -3.24 -4.74 4.32
CA SER A 95 -1.87 -4.53 4.81
C SER A 95 -1.10 -5.83 5.09
N TRP A 96 -1.80 -6.96 5.30
CA TRP A 96 -1.23 -8.17 5.93
C TRP A 96 -0.16 -8.86 5.10
N CYS A 97 -0.42 -9.00 3.81
CA CYS A 97 0.45 -9.78 2.92
C CYS A 97 1.54 -8.97 2.23
N GLU A 98 1.67 -7.65 2.47
CA GLU A 98 2.62 -6.77 1.78
C GLU A 98 2.47 -6.85 0.24
N LEU A 99 1.25 -7.04 -0.26
CA LEU A 99 0.92 -7.08 -1.69
C LEU A 99 0.20 -5.83 -2.20
N ASP A 100 -0.15 -4.93 -1.28
CA ASP A 100 -0.75 -3.63 -1.55
C ASP A 100 0.19 -2.72 -2.34
N GLU A 101 -0.37 -1.89 -3.22
CA GLU A 101 0.40 -0.90 -3.99
C GLU A 101 0.97 0.22 -3.09
N GLY A 102 1.79 1.09 -3.66
CA GLY A 102 2.27 2.26 -2.95
C GLY A 102 2.73 3.38 -3.88
N TYR A 103 2.91 4.56 -3.30
CA TYR A 103 3.40 5.75 -3.98
C TYR A 103 4.93 5.78 -4.01
N ARG A 104 5.53 6.06 -5.21
CA ARG A 104 6.98 5.92 -5.37
C ARG A 104 7.77 7.14 -4.85
N LEU A 105 7.16 8.32 -4.84
CA LEU A 105 7.88 9.57 -4.53
C LEU A 105 7.91 9.92 -3.03
N ALA A 106 7.16 9.20 -2.18
CA ALA A 106 7.23 9.28 -0.73
C ALA A 106 6.94 7.91 -0.11
N PRO A 107 7.36 7.64 1.14
CA PRO A 107 6.90 6.46 1.89
C PRO A 107 5.40 6.57 2.17
N CYS A 108 4.57 6.03 1.27
CA CYS A 108 3.12 6.15 1.32
C CYS A 108 2.48 4.98 0.56
N HIS A 109 1.41 4.44 1.11
CA HIS A 109 0.58 3.41 0.48
C HIS A 109 -0.83 4.00 0.27
N ALA A 110 -0.92 4.98 -0.66
CA ALA A 110 -2.10 5.81 -0.80
C ALA A 110 -3.37 5.00 -1.10
N GLY A 111 -3.29 3.94 -1.92
CA GLY A 111 -4.40 3.02 -2.14
C GLY A 111 -4.83 2.29 -0.87
N LEU A 112 -3.89 1.73 -0.09
CA LEU A 112 -4.21 1.08 1.18
C LEU A 112 -4.90 2.03 2.18
N TYR A 113 -4.54 3.32 2.18
CA TYR A 113 -5.11 4.29 3.12
C TYR A 113 -6.47 4.81 2.68
N THR A 114 -6.81 4.71 1.40
CA THR A 114 -8.04 5.27 0.82
C THR A 114 -9.05 4.21 0.41
N VAL A 115 -8.62 3.15 -0.27
CA VAL A 115 -9.51 2.17 -0.91
C VAL A 115 -10.44 1.46 0.09
N PRO A 116 -10.01 0.93 1.25
CA PRO A 116 -10.91 0.25 2.17
C PRO A 116 -12.06 1.15 2.67
N VAL A 117 -11.77 2.41 2.98
CA VAL A 117 -12.77 3.41 3.39
C VAL A 117 -13.66 3.78 2.22
N LEU A 118 -13.08 4.10 1.07
CA LEU A 118 -13.83 4.48 -0.13
C LEU A 118 -14.82 3.40 -0.55
N LEU A 119 -14.40 2.14 -0.60
CA LEU A 119 -15.27 1.05 -1.05
C LEU A 119 -16.40 0.78 -0.07
N ALA A 120 -16.14 0.88 1.25
CA ALA A 120 -17.18 0.78 2.27
C ALA A 120 -18.20 1.92 2.16
N GLU A 121 -17.77 3.16 1.94
CA GLU A 121 -18.65 4.30 1.68
C GLU A 121 -19.41 4.16 0.36
N ALA A 122 -18.73 3.73 -0.70
CA ALA A 122 -19.33 3.55 -2.03
C ALA A 122 -20.45 2.49 -2.00
N GLU A 123 -20.25 1.38 -1.27
CA GLU A 123 -21.28 0.35 -1.10
C GLU A 123 -22.45 0.88 -0.28
N ALA A 124 -22.19 1.54 0.85
CA ALA A 124 -23.21 2.07 1.74
C ALA A 124 -24.03 3.22 1.12
N LEU A 125 -23.43 4.01 0.24
CA LEU A 125 -24.06 5.18 -0.42
C LEU A 125 -24.60 4.85 -1.81
N GLY A 126 -24.30 3.67 -2.37
CA GLY A 126 -24.74 3.27 -3.71
C GLY A 126 -24.05 4.07 -4.82
N LEU A 127 -22.79 4.47 -4.65
CA LEU A 127 -22.06 5.20 -5.69
C LEU A 127 -21.95 4.38 -6.97
N THR A 128 -21.91 5.06 -8.14
CA THR A 128 -21.58 4.38 -9.39
C THR A 128 -20.11 3.99 -9.44
N PHE A 129 -19.75 3.08 -10.34
CA PHE A 129 -18.34 2.71 -10.53
C PHE A 129 -17.51 3.94 -10.94
N GLU A 130 -18.01 4.78 -11.84
CA GLU A 130 -17.33 6.03 -12.23
C GLU A 130 -17.11 6.98 -11.03
N GLN A 131 -18.13 7.17 -10.18
CA GLN A 131 -18.00 7.99 -8.97
C GLN A 131 -16.96 7.42 -8.02
N THR A 132 -16.92 6.09 -7.88
CA THR A 132 -15.92 5.40 -7.05
C THR A 132 -14.50 5.59 -7.60
N LEU A 133 -14.30 5.46 -8.92
CA LEU A 133 -13.00 5.71 -9.57
C LEU A 133 -12.53 7.15 -9.39
N ARG A 134 -13.43 8.11 -9.62
CA ARG A 134 -13.16 9.53 -9.42
C ARG A 134 -12.73 9.84 -7.99
N ALA A 135 -13.47 9.30 -7.02
CA ALA A 135 -13.15 9.45 -5.61
C ALA A 135 -11.80 8.81 -5.27
N ALA A 136 -11.46 7.65 -5.85
CA ALA A 136 -10.16 7.01 -5.69
C ALA A 136 -9.02 7.90 -6.18
N VAL A 137 -9.14 8.50 -7.39
CA VAL A 137 -8.13 9.40 -7.94
C VAL A 137 -7.90 10.61 -7.04
N ILE A 138 -8.98 11.30 -6.63
CA ILE A 138 -8.91 12.50 -5.79
C ILE A 138 -8.30 12.17 -4.42
N SER A 139 -8.73 11.07 -3.82
CA SER A 139 -8.26 10.65 -2.49
C SER A 139 -6.79 10.25 -2.52
N TYR A 140 -6.39 9.52 -3.56
CA TYR A 140 -4.99 9.14 -3.78
C TYR A 140 -4.10 10.39 -3.93
N GLU A 141 -4.54 11.37 -4.74
CA GLU A 141 -3.83 12.62 -4.98
C GLU A 141 -3.56 13.39 -3.69
N VAL A 142 -4.61 13.67 -2.91
CA VAL A 142 -4.47 14.40 -1.65
C VAL A 142 -3.55 13.65 -0.67
N THR A 143 -3.76 12.35 -0.51
CA THR A 143 -2.97 11.51 0.40
C THR A 143 -1.48 11.50 0.02
N ALA A 144 -1.18 11.32 -1.26
CA ALA A 144 0.19 11.27 -1.76
C ALA A 144 0.91 12.62 -1.61
N ARG A 145 0.21 13.74 -1.82
CA ARG A 145 0.75 15.09 -1.66
C ARG A 145 1.04 15.43 -0.21
N PHE A 146 0.17 15.06 0.72
CA PHE A 146 0.45 15.17 2.15
C PHE A 146 1.69 14.35 2.53
N ALA A 147 1.79 13.10 2.09
CA ALA A 147 2.96 12.26 2.34
C ALA A 147 4.25 12.84 1.73
N ARG A 148 4.15 13.54 0.59
CA ARG A 148 5.30 14.16 -0.08
C ARG A 148 5.73 15.47 0.57
N CYS A 149 4.77 16.20 1.15
CA CYS A 149 5.06 17.43 1.89
C CYS A 149 5.86 17.15 3.18
N TRP A 150 5.57 16.04 3.87
CA TRP A 150 6.24 15.66 5.11
C TRP A 150 6.93 14.28 4.97
N VAL A 151 8.08 14.26 4.30
CA VAL A 151 8.90 13.05 4.18
C VAL A 151 9.87 12.96 5.36
N PHE A 152 9.86 11.83 6.07
CA PHE A 152 10.86 11.55 7.09
C PHE A 152 12.21 11.21 6.43
N PRO A 153 13.29 11.92 6.74
CA PRO A 153 14.61 11.60 6.19
C PRO A 153 15.12 10.25 6.69
N GLN A 154 14.77 9.87 7.90
CA GLN A 154 15.04 8.56 8.47
C GLN A 154 13.71 7.90 8.83
N LEU A 155 13.50 6.65 8.43
CA LEU A 155 12.30 5.91 8.80
C LEU A 155 12.37 5.42 10.26
N THR A 156 12.36 6.36 11.20
CA THR A 156 12.16 6.08 12.63
C THR A 156 10.68 5.84 12.89
N LEU A 157 9.81 6.62 12.24
CA LEU A 157 8.37 6.48 12.31
C LEU A 157 7.83 5.75 11.07
N HIS A 158 6.88 4.85 11.28
CA HIS A 158 6.25 4.14 10.18
C HIS A 158 5.21 5.05 9.47
N PRO A 159 5.15 5.08 8.12
CA PRO A 159 4.26 6.00 7.40
C PRO A 159 2.76 5.67 7.57
N HIS A 160 2.39 4.41 7.84
CA HIS A 160 0.98 4.01 7.97
C HIS A 160 0.21 4.81 9.02
N PRO A 161 0.66 4.88 10.29
CA PRO A 161 -0.10 5.59 11.31
C PRO A 161 -0.18 7.10 11.09
N GLN A 162 0.75 7.67 10.31
CA GLN A 162 0.81 9.11 10.12
C GLN A 162 -0.06 9.61 8.97
N THR A 163 -0.12 8.87 7.85
CA THR A 163 -0.74 9.37 6.62
C THR A 163 -2.13 8.75 6.40
N ALA A 164 -2.41 7.59 6.99
CA ALA A 164 -3.66 6.87 6.72
C ALA A 164 -4.91 7.65 7.16
N ALA A 165 -4.83 8.45 8.22
CA ALA A 165 -5.95 9.28 8.65
C ALA A 165 -6.34 10.34 7.61
N ILE A 166 -5.36 10.97 6.96
CA ILE A 166 -5.60 11.87 5.83
C ILE A 166 -6.30 11.13 4.69
N GLY A 167 -5.79 9.92 4.35
CA GLY A 167 -6.37 9.09 3.29
C GLY A 167 -7.83 8.72 3.55
N GLY A 168 -8.14 8.26 4.75
CA GLY A 168 -9.51 7.92 5.13
C GLY A 168 -10.44 9.13 5.15
N ALA A 169 -9.97 10.29 5.62
CA ALA A 169 -10.77 11.51 5.68
C ALA A 169 -11.16 12.01 4.28
N ILE A 170 -10.19 12.12 3.38
CA ILE A 170 -10.48 12.59 2.02
C ILE A 170 -11.33 11.57 1.24
N ALA A 171 -11.09 10.25 1.41
CA ALA A 171 -11.88 9.21 0.77
C ALA A 171 -13.35 9.25 1.19
N SER A 172 -13.62 9.37 2.49
CA SER A 172 -14.97 9.49 3.03
C SER A 172 -15.61 10.83 2.64
N ALA A 173 -14.88 11.96 2.73
CA ALA A 173 -15.39 13.27 2.39
C ALA A 173 -15.83 13.39 0.93
N VAL A 174 -15.02 12.87 0.00
CA VAL A 174 -15.34 12.85 -1.44
C VAL A 174 -16.50 11.89 -1.74
N ALA A 175 -16.51 10.69 -1.16
CA ALA A 175 -17.59 9.72 -1.33
C ALA A 175 -18.95 10.29 -0.87
N ARG A 176 -18.95 11.02 0.23
CA ARG A 176 -20.15 11.71 0.80
C ARG A 176 -20.49 13.04 0.13
N ARG A 177 -19.65 13.49 -0.83
CA ARG A 177 -19.81 14.79 -1.53
C ARG A 177 -19.89 15.97 -0.57
N LEU A 178 -19.03 16.00 0.44
CA LEU A 178 -18.97 17.11 1.38
C LEU A 178 -18.60 18.41 0.66
N ASP A 179 -19.16 19.53 1.16
CA ASP A 179 -18.78 20.85 0.65
C ASP A 179 -17.32 21.19 1.00
N LEU A 180 -16.79 22.27 0.41
CA LEU A 180 -15.38 22.64 0.59
C LEU A 180 -15.01 22.86 2.06
N LYS A 181 -15.91 23.46 2.85
CA LYS A 181 -15.66 23.69 4.28
C LYS A 181 -15.59 22.38 5.02
N GLN A 182 -16.59 21.52 4.87
CA GLN A 182 -16.64 20.20 5.53
C GLN A 182 -15.47 19.30 5.10
N LEU A 183 -15.11 19.31 3.81
CA LEU A 183 -13.95 18.56 3.30
C LEU A 183 -12.65 19.07 3.92
N THR A 184 -12.49 20.41 4.07
CA THR A 184 -11.35 21.02 4.74
C THR A 184 -11.32 20.64 6.21
N ASP A 185 -12.45 20.75 6.91
CA ASP A 185 -12.59 20.37 8.31
C ASP A 185 -12.23 18.90 8.55
N ALA A 186 -12.70 17.99 7.67
CA ALA A 186 -12.40 16.57 7.76
C ALA A 186 -10.89 16.28 7.67
N VAL A 187 -10.22 16.81 6.63
CA VAL A 187 -8.79 16.53 6.39
C VAL A 187 -7.91 17.19 7.45
N THR A 188 -8.22 18.42 7.87
CA THR A 188 -7.44 19.13 8.91
C THR A 188 -7.63 18.51 10.29
N SER A 189 -8.82 18.01 10.60
CA SER A 189 -9.08 17.24 11.82
C SER A 189 -8.33 15.90 11.81
N ALA A 190 -8.35 15.20 10.69
CA ALA A 190 -7.68 13.91 10.57
C ALA A 190 -6.17 13.96 10.85
N ALA A 191 -5.51 15.07 10.53
CA ALA A 191 -4.11 15.29 10.88
C ALA A 191 -3.84 15.28 12.40
N THR A 192 -4.86 15.52 13.23
CA THR A 192 -4.76 15.46 14.70
C THR A 192 -5.18 14.10 15.28
N LEU A 193 -5.69 13.20 14.44
CA LEU A 193 -6.15 11.86 14.80
C LEU A 193 -5.21 10.75 14.34
N ILE A 194 -4.01 11.13 13.94
CA ILE A 194 -2.95 10.18 13.60
C ILE A 194 -2.52 9.37 14.83
N THR A 195 -1.95 8.21 14.57
CA THR A 195 -1.25 7.44 15.60
C THR A 195 0.25 7.45 15.32
N VAL A 196 1.04 6.99 16.29
CA VAL A 196 2.50 6.94 16.18
C VAL A 196 2.97 5.50 16.29
N GLY A 197 3.82 5.06 15.37
CA GLY A 197 4.38 3.72 15.37
C GLY A 197 5.83 3.73 14.91
N ASP A 198 6.70 3.03 15.65
CA ASP A 198 8.11 2.85 15.31
C ASP A 198 8.24 1.89 14.13
N TYR A 199 9.06 2.25 13.14
CA TYR A 199 9.35 1.42 11.97
C TYR A 199 9.92 0.04 12.35
N ARG A 200 10.64 -0.05 13.47
CA ARG A 200 11.20 -1.30 14.02
C ARG A 200 10.13 -2.37 14.27
N HIS A 201 8.88 -2.00 14.57
CA HIS A 201 7.79 -2.96 14.74
C HIS A 201 7.61 -3.85 13.51
N ALA A 202 7.84 -3.33 12.30
CA ALA A 202 7.77 -4.14 11.08
C ALA A 202 8.92 -5.14 10.98
N VAL A 203 10.15 -4.70 11.27
CA VAL A 203 11.37 -5.52 11.19
C VAL A 203 11.38 -6.59 12.30
N ASP A 204 10.94 -6.22 13.51
CA ASP A 204 10.89 -7.12 14.66
C ASP A 204 9.64 -8.01 14.66
N GLY A 205 8.65 -7.72 13.78
CA GLY A 205 7.50 -8.58 13.55
C GLY A 205 6.34 -8.39 14.51
N ALA A 206 6.19 -7.20 15.08
CA ALA A 206 5.03 -6.85 15.91
C ALA A 206 3.79 -6.68 15.04
N LEU A 207 2.87 -7.63 15.08
CA LEU A 207 1.69 -7.72 14.18
C LEU A 207 0.75 -6.50 14.28
N ILE A 208 0.81 -5.73 15.36
CA ILE A 208 0.05 -4.47 15.50
C ILE A 208 0.36 -3.48 14.35
N ARG A 209 1.54 -3.58 13.71
CA ARG A 209 1.89 -2.78 12.56
C ARG A 209 0.87 -2.93 11.41
N ASN A 210 0.33 -4.12 11.21
CA ASN A 210 -0.64 -4.40 10.14
C ASN A 210 -2.02 -3.74 10.39
N VAL A 211 -2.28 -3.30 11.62
CA VAL A 211 -3.53 -2.62 12.01
C VAL A 211 -3.45 -1.10 11.80
N TRP A 212 -2.25 -0.51 11.78
CA TRP A 212 -2.07 0.94 11.79
C TRP A 212 -2.72 1.66 10.61
N ALA A 213 -2.60 1.12 9.39
CA ALA A 213 -3.21 1.73 8.22
C ALA A 213 -4.75 1.78 8.35
N ALA A 214 -5.34 0.68 8.78
CA ALA A 214 -6.79 0.55 8.93
C ALA A 214 -7.34 1.44 10.05
N VAL A 215 -6.70 1.47 11.22
CA VAL A 215 -7.10 2.36 12.32
C VAL A 215 -6.94 3.82 11.92
N GLY A 216 -5.81 4.19 11.30
CA GLY A 216 -5.62 5.55 10.80
C GLY A 216 -6.72 5.95 9.82
N SER A 217 -6.99 5.14 8.79
CA SER A 217 -8.01 5.47 7.79
C SER A 217 -9.43 5.53 8.36
N THR A 218 -9.79 4.67 9.31
CA THR A 218 -11.08 4.74 9.98
C THR A 218 -11.20 5.94 10.94
N ASN A 219 -10.10 6.39 11.57
CA ASN A 219 -10.08 7.68 12.28
C ASN A 219 -10.37 8.84 11.32
N GLY A 220 -9.78 8.82 10.12
CA GLY A 220 -10.09 9.79 9.07
C GLY A 220 -11.55 9.74 8.61
N MET A 221 -12.10 8.54 8.44
CA MET A 221 -13.52 8.37 8.12
C MET A 221 -14.44 8.99 9.18
N ARG A 222 -14.09 8.86 10.48
CA ARG A 222 -14.79 9.54 11.58
C ARG A 222 -14.66 11.05 11.51
N ALA A 223 -13.46 11.57 11.15
CA ALA A 223 -13.27 13.01 10.99
C ALA A 223 -14.20 13.59 9.91
N ALA A 224 -14.43 12.89 8.81
CA ALA A 224 -15.37 13.29 7.77
C ALA A 224 -16.83 13.29 8.27
N GLU A 225 -17.21 12.32 9.09
CA GLU A 225 -18.54 12.28 9.73
C GLU A 225 -18.74 13.45 10.70
N TRP A 226 -17.73 13.73 11.53
CA TRP A 226 -17.80 14.83 12.50
C TRP A 226 -17.78 16.20 11.82
N ALA A 227 -17.12 16.35 10.68
CA ALA A 227 -17.18 17.58 9.89
C ALA A 227 -18.62 17.90 9.45
N GLN A 228 -19.45 16.90 9.13
CA GLN A 228 -20.87 17.08 8.86
C GLN A 228 -21.66 17.56 10.10
N CYS A 229 -21.18 17.24 11.29
CA CYS A 229 -21.74 17.71 12.55
C CYS A 229 -21.20 19.11 12.98
N GLY A 230 -20.37 19.74 12.15
CA GLY A 230 -19.75 21.04 12.46
C GLY A 230 -18.50 20.94 13.34
N ILE A 231 -17.95 19.75 13.58
CA ILE A 231 -16.70 19.56 14.33
C ILE A 231 -15.55 19.57 13.31
N GLY A 232 -14.80 20.66 13.25
CA GLY A 232 -13.72 20.86 12.29
C GLY A 232 -12.36 21.08 12.93
N GLY A 233 -11.30 20.88 12.13
CA GLY A 233 -9.93 21.18 12.49
C GLY A 233 -9.51 22.61 12.09
N LEU A 234 -8.28 22.96 12.45
CA LEU A 234 -7.65 24.19 12.04
C LEU A 234 -6.78 23.96 10.80
N LEU A 235 -6.77 24.91 9.88
CA LEU A 235 -5.93 24.83 8.65
C LEU A 235 -4.42 24.68 8.98
N ARG A 236 -3.97 25.21 10.12
CA ARG A 236 -2.62 25.01 10.64
C ARG A 236 -2.39 23.65 11.32
N GLY A 237 -3.46 22.89 11.59
CA GLY A 237 -3.38 21.60 12.31
C GLY A 237 -2.35 20.63 11.77
N PRO A 238 -2.29 20.37 10.45
CA PRO A 238 -1.26 19.55 9.87
C PRO A 238 0.16 20.06 10.14
N TYR A 239 0.42 21.37 10.02
CA TYR A 239 1.73 21.96 10.33
C TYR A 239 2.09 21.74 11.81
N ALA A 240 1.17 22.03 12.72
CA ALA A 240 1.39 21.84 14.15
C ALA A 240 1.75 20.37 14.47
N VAL A 241 1.04 19.40 13.90
CA VAL A 241 1.29 17.99 14.18
C VAL A 241 2.59 17.50 13.52
N TYR A 242 2.71 17.65 12.21
CA TYR A 242 3.84 17.04 11.50
C TYR A 242 5.14 17.81 11.71
N THR A 243 5.10 19.15 11.79
CA THR A 243 6.31 19.96 11.90
C THR A 243 6.66 20.27 13.37
N GLU A 244 5.74 20.84 14.13
CA GLU A 244 6.06 21.29 15.50
C GLU A 244 6.16 20.11 16.49
N LEU A 245 5.24 19.13 16.42
CA LEU A 245 5.23 17.99 17.35
C LEU A 245 6.10 16.82 16.88
N LEU A 246 6.09 16.47 15.59
CA LEU A 246 6.85 15.34 15.06
C LEU A 246 8.21 15.74 14.46
N GLY A 247 8.53 17.04 14.42
CA GLY A 247 9.84 17.53 13.98
C GLY A 247 10.15 17.37 12.50
N GLN A 248 9.12 17.27 11.63
CA GLN A 248 9.32 17.09 10.20
C GLN A 248 9.41 18.44 9.48
N ALA A 249 10.45 18.64 8.70
CA ALA A 249 10.53 19.79 7.82
C ALA A 249 9.51 19.63 6.66
N PRO A 250 8.61 20.61 6.44
CA PRO A 250 7.67 20.54 5.34
C PRO A 250 8.30 20.96 4.02
N ALA A 251 7.79 20.43 2.92
CA ALA A 251 8.06 20.83 1.55
C ALA A 251 6.74 21.29 0.90
N PRO A 252 6.27 22.52 1.23
CA PRO A 252 4.93 22.99 0.89
C PRO A 252 4.65 23.05 -0.60
N GLU A 253 5.67 23.20 -1.44
CA GLU A 253 5.57 23.20 -2.91
C GLU A 253 4.95 21.91 -3.48
N PHE A 254 4.97 20.81 -2.74
CA PHE A 254 4.37 19.56 -3.20
C PHE A 254 2.87 19.47 -2.93
N LEU A 255 2.30 20.37 -2.14
CA LEU A 255 0.86 20.34 -1.84
C LEU A 255 0.02 20.73 -3.05
N ASP A 256 0.41 21.77 -3.78
CA ASP A 256 -0.45 22.34 -4.83
C ASP A 256 0.21 22.49 -6.22
N ARG A 257 1.45 22.02 -6.38
CA ARG A 257 2.15 22.06 -7.66
C ARG A 257 1.41 21.23 -8.71
N GLU A 258 1.19 21.80 -9.91
CA GLU A 258 0.68 21.10 -11.10
C GLU A 258 -0.59 20.26 -10.88
N LEU A 259 -1.50 20.74 -10.02
CA LEU A 259 -2.79 20.09 -9.73
C LEU A 259 -3.62 19.89 -11.01
N GLY A 260 -4.05 18.65 -11.24
CA GLY A 260 -4.81 18.26 -12.44
C GLY A 260 -3.99 18.10 -13.72
N GLN A 261 -2.67 18.29 -13.68
CA GLN A 261 -1.75 18.05 -14.78
C GLN A 261 -0.89 16.81 -14.53
N GLU A 262 -0.23 16.74 -13.37
CA GLU A 262 0.38 15.52 -12.86
C GLU A 262 -0.61 14.79 -11.93
N TRP A 263 -0.60 13.46 -11.99
CA TRP A 263 -1.49 12.62 -11.20
C TRP A 263 -0.69 11.63 -10.36
N ALA A 264 -0.77 11.75 -9.04
CA ALA A 264 0.01 10.93 -8.12
C ALA A 264 -0.24 9.41 -8.31
N ILE A 265 -1.45 9.02 -8.66
CA ILE A 265 -1.81 7.61 -8.91
C ILE A 265 -1.02 6.98 -10.05
N THR A 266 -0.53 7.78 -11.02
CA THR A 266 0.33 7.30 -12.11
C THR A 266 1.78 7.11 -11.67
N GLN A 267 2.16 7.64 -10.50
CA GLN A 267 3.47 7.51 -9.88
C GLN A 267 3.50 6.41 -8.81
N GLY A 268 2.49 5.57 -8.79
CA GLY A 268 2.40 4.39 -7.93
C GLY A 268 3.21 3.22 -8.46
N TYR A 269 3.55 2.27 -7.56
CA TYR A 269 4.13 0.97 -7.90
C TYR A 269 3.19 -0.16 -7.50
N HIS A 270 3.18 -1.24 -8.27
CA HIS A 270 2.53 -2.50 -7.92
C HIS A 270 3.56 -3.52 -7.43
N LYS A 271 3.12 -4.47 -6.62
CA LYS A 271 3.97 -5.53 -6.06
C LYS A 271 3.55 -6.90 -6.60
N ILE A 272 4.56 -7.70 -7.01
CA ILE A 272 4.41 -9.15 -7.24
C ILE A 272 5.14 -9.97 -6.17
N HIS A 273 6.07 -9.33 -5.45
CA HIS A 273 6.73 -9.91 -4.29
C HIS A 273 5.98 -9.50 -3.02
N ALA A 274 5.66 -10.48 -2.17
CA ALA A 274 4.89 -10.29 -0.95
C ALA A 274 5.76 -9.82 0.22
N CYS A 275 6.49 -8.71 0.02
CA CYS A 275 7.43 -8.17 0.99
C CYS A 275 7.52 -6.64 0.90
N CYS A 276 8.23 -6.04 1.86
CA CYS A 276 8.48 -4.61 1.88
C CYS A 276 9.13 -4.15 0.57
N GLN A 277 8.63 -3.07 -0.01
CA GLN A 277 9.15 -2.54 -1.29
C GLN A 277 10.66 -2.24 -1.23
N SER A 278 11.21 -1.93 -0.06
CA SER A 278 12.66 -1.75 0.12
C SER A 278 13.48 -3.02 -0.17
N THR A 279 12.87 -4.21 -0.13
CA THR A 279 13.55 -5.49 -0.40
C THR A 279 13.36 -5.99 -1.82
N HIS A 280 12.54 -5.32 -2.65
CA HIS A 280 12.21 -5.80 -4.01
C HIS A 280 13.42 -5.88 -4.94
N SER A 281 14.32 -4.88 -4.91
CA SER A 281 15.55 -4.94 -5.74
C SER A 281 16.44 -6.13 -5.34
N ALA A 282 16.47 -6.49 -4.05
CA ALA A 282 17.19 -7.68 -3.61
C ALA A 282 16.49 -8.96 -4.10
N ALA A 283 15.15 -9.03 -4.05
CA ALA A 283 14.39 -10.15 -4.61
C ALA A 283 14.66 -10.32 -6.12
N GLU A 284 14.60 -9.24 -6.90
CA GLU A 284 14.89 -9.26 -8.35
C GLU A 284 16.34 -9.67 -8.64
N ALA A 285 17.32 -9.10 -7.92
CA ALA A 285 18.73 -9.44 -8.12
C ALA A 285 19.01 -10.93 -7.80
N VAL A 286 18.45 -11.45 -6.71
CA VAL A 286 18.68 -12.86 -6.34
C VAL A 286 17.96 -13.82 -7.27
N LEU A 287 16.78 -13.48 -7.80
CA LEU A 287 16.07 -14.29 -8.80
C LEU A 287 16.84 -14.33 -10.12
N ASP A 288 17.44 -13.22 -10.53
CA ASP A 288 18.35 -13.17 -11.68
C ASP A 288 19.61 -14.04 -11.46
N ALA A 289 20.26 -13.92 -10.28
CA ALA A 289 21.40 -14.77 -9.93
C ALA A 289 21.03 -16.27 -9.96
N ARG A 290 19.86 -16.62 -9.41
CA ARG A 290 19.35 -18.00 -9.46
C ARG A 290 19.17 -18.49 -10.90
N GLY A 291 18.60 -17.65 -11.78
CA GLY A 291 18.40 -17.98 -13.20
C GLY A 291 19.71 -18.15 -13.98
N ARG A 292 20.76 -17.45 -13.58
CA ARG A 292 22.11 -17.53 -14.19
C ARG A 292 23.04 -18.53 -13.53
N MET A 293 22.60 -19.20 -12.47
CA MET A 293 23.42 -20.20 -11.78
C MET A 293 23.81 -21.33 -12.74
N PRO A 294 25.12 -21.72 -12.83
CA PRO A 294 25.54 -22.82 -13.68
C PRO A 294 24.75 -24.08 -13.36
N SER A 295 24.42 -24.89 -14.39
CA SER A 295 23.61 -26.11 -14.24
C SER A 295 24.24 -27.16 -13.31
N ALA A 296 25.55 -27.12 -13.15
CA ALA A 296 26.30 -28.01 -12.23
C ALA A 296 26.20 -27.53 -10.75
N LYS A 297 25.61 -26.38 -10.48
CA LYS A 297 25.53 -25.77 -9.13
C LYS A 297 24.09 -25.60 -8.67
N ASN A 298 23.93 -25.63 -7.38
CA ASN A 298 22.65 -25.31 -6.71
C ASN A 298 22.95 -24.60 -5.38
N GLU A 299 21.91 -24.28 -4.60
CA GLU A 299 22.06 -23.57 -3.34
C GLU A 299 22.92 -24.26 -2.27
N LYS A 300 23.17 -25.58 -2.39
CA LYS A 300 24.05 -26.30 -1.46
C LYS A 300 25.51 -25.92 -1.66
N ASN A 301 25.89 -25.59 -2.91
CA ASN A 301 27.24 -25.14 -3.25
C ASN A 301 27.53 -23.69 -2.80
N ILE A 302 26.49 -22.92 -2.41
CA ILE A 302 26.66 -21.56 -1.92
C ILE A 302 27.24 -21.64 -0.50
N THR A 303 28.39 -21.03 -0.28
CA THR A 303 29.06 -20.91 1.03
C THR A 303 28.72 -19.61 1.73
N ARG A 304 28.55 -18.52 0.95
CA ARG A 304 28.21 -17.17 1.43
C ARG A 304 27.43 -16.40 0.38
N VAL A 305 26.56 -15.50 0.82
CA VAL A 305 25.84 -14.54 -0.02
C VAL A 305 26.13 -13.14 0.50
N THR A 306 26.78 -12.31 -0.29
CA THR A 306 26.94 -10.88 0.03
C THR A 306 25.82 -10.10 -0.64
N LEU A 307 25.02 -9.39 0.15
CA LEU A 307 23.99 -8.45 -0.34
C LEU A 307 24.40 -7.03 0.00
N GLU A 308 24.76 -6.26 -1.02
CA GLU A 308 24.88 -4.81 -0.91
C GLU A 308 23.49 -4.19 -1.09
N THR A 309 23.03 -3.41 -0.12
CA THR A 309 21.69 -2.79 -0.13
C THR A 309 21.71 -1.37 0.44
N HIS A 310 20.72 -0.56 0.05
CA HIS A 310 20.56 0.81 0.55
C HIS A 310 20.19 0.89 2.06
N ARG A 311 19.75 -0.21 2.67
CA ARG A 311 19.26 -0.28 4.07
C ARG A 311 19.69 -1.54 4.80
N PRO A 312 21.00 -1.76 5.04
CA PRO A 312 21.46 -2.97 5.74
C PRO A 312 20.89 -3.09 7.17
N GLY A 313 20.38 -2.01 7.77
CA GLY A 313 19.69 -2.04 9.07
C GLY A 313 18.33 -2.76 9.09
N MET A 314 17.75 -3.11 7.93
CA MET A 314 16.60 -4.01 7.84
C MET A 314 17.06 -5.48 7.91
N SER A 315 17.81 -5.82 8.95
CA SER A 315 18.35 -7.15 9.20
C SER A 315 17.52 -7.88 10.26
N ASN A 316 17.10 -9.10 9.93
CA ASN A 316 16.51 -10.04 10.89
C ASN A 316 16.73 -11.48 10.38
N ARG A 317 17.80 -12.12 10.86
CA ARG A 317 18.14 -13.52 10.45
C ARG A 317 17.18 -14.56 10.99
N ASN A 318 16.48 -14.25 12.10
CA ASN A 318 15.57 -15.19 12.76
C ASN A 318 14.18 -14.58 12.92
N PRO A 319 13.47 -14.28 11.81
CA PRO A 319 12.14 -13.70 11.89
C PRO A 319 11.17 -14.69 12.56
N GLY A 320 10.53 -14.24 13.65
CA GLY A 320 9.56 -15.05 14.41
C GLY A 320 8.14 -14.97 13.85
N THR A 321 7.87 -14.07 12.89
CA THR A 321 6.55 -13.90 12.28
C THR A 321 6.68 -13.70 10.77
N SER A 322 5.59 -13.93 10.03
CA SER A 322 5.55 -13.64 8.59
C SER A 322 5.80 -12.15 8.30
N LEU A 323 5.38 -11.26 9.19
CA LEU A 323 5.66 -9.83 9.07
C LEU A 323 7.18 -9.55 9.13
N ALA A 324 7.86 -10.06 10.17
CA ALA A 324 9.31 -9.89 10.29
C ALA A 324 10.05 -10.43 9.05
N ALA A 325 9.61 -11.58 8.53
CA ALA A 325 10.19 -12.19 7.33
C ALA A 325 10.05 -11.31 6.09
N LYS A 326 8.91 -10.65 5.92
CA LYS A 326 8.63 -9.71 4.81
C LYS A 326 9.49 -8.45 4.86
N PHE A 327 10.08 -8.14 6.03
CA PHE A 327 10.98 -7.00 6.25
C PHE A 327 12.45 -7.41 6.44
N SER A 328 12.78 -8.71 6.35
CA SER A 328 14.14 -9.22 6.47
C SER A 328 14.78 -9.43 5.09
N PHE A 329 15.87 -8.74 4.81
CA PHE A 329 16.66 -8.98 3.61
C PHE A 329 17.19 -10.42 3.54
N GLU A 330 17.64 -10.97 4.67
CA GLU A 330 18.17 -12.34 4.73
C GLU A 330 17.09 -13.37 4.38
N HIS A 331 15.85 -13.15 4.85
CA HIS A 331 14.75 -14.08 4.53
C HIS A 331 14.32 -13.96 3.08
N VAL A 332 14.19 -12.74 2.55
CA VAL A 332 13.83 -12.49 1.15
C VAL A 332 14.83 -13.16 0.21
N VAL A 333 16.13 -13.00 0.46
CA VAL A 333 17.19 -13.65 -0.33
C VAL A 333 17.13 -15.16 -0.20
N ALA A 334 17.05 -15.69 1.03
CA ALA A 334 17.03 -17.12 1.28
C ALA A 334 15.83 -17.81 0.63
N THR A 335 14.64 -17.23 0.75
CA THR A 335 13.43 -17.83 0.17
C THR A 335 13.43 -17.75 -1.36
N ALA A 336 13.90 -16.65 -1.95
CA ALA A 336 14.02 -16.52 -3.40
C ALA A 336 15.04 -17.51 -3.98
N LEU A 337 16.17 -17.75 -3.30
CA LEU A 337 17.13 -18.80 -3.67
C LEU A 337 16.51 -20.19 -3.55
N ALA A 338 15.82 -20.48 -2.45
CA ALA A 338 15.25 -21.80 -2.20
C ALA A 338 14.08 -22.13 -3.16
N HIS A 339 13.14 -21.21 -3.32
CA HIS A 339 11.87 -21.47 -4.00
C HIS A 339 11.79 -20.88 -5.42
N GLY A 340 12.67 -19.95 -5.80
CA GLY A 340 12.63 -19.27 -7.10
C GLY A 340 11.53 -18.22 -7.23
N HIS A 341 10.95 -17.76 -6.11
CA HIS A 341 9.99 -16.67 -6.05
C HIS A 341 9.99 -16.02 -4.66
N ALA A 342 9.45 -14.81 -4.58
CA ALA A 342 9.19 -14.09 -3.34
C ALA A 342 7.67 -13.71 -3.23
N GLY A 343 6.79 -14.58 -3.72
CA GLY A 343 5.33 -14.44 -3.60
C GLY A 343 4.83 -14.80 -2.20
N HIS A 344 3.50 -14.78 -1.99
CA HIS A 344 2.88 -14.97 -0.68
C HIS A 344 3.34 -16.24 0.04
N ALA A 345 3.38 -17.39 -0.65
CA ALA A 345 3.80 -18.67 -0.08
C ALA A 345 5.24 -18.66 0.48
N ALA A 346 6.11 -17.79 -0.04
CA ALA A 346 7.50 -17.65 0.41
C ALA A 346 7.63 -17.12 1.85
N PHE A 347 6.56 -16.56 2.40
CA PHE A 347 6.51 -15.94 3.74
C PHE A 347 5.55 -16.66 4.69
N SER A 348 5.11 -17.86 4.34
CA SER A 348 4.27 -18.70 5.22
C SER A 348 5.06 -19.17 6.44
N ALA A 349 4.34 -19.50 7.52
CA ALA A 349 4.96 -20.07 8.75
C ALA A 349 5.80 -21.34 8.42
N ALA A 350 5.33 -22.20 7.51
CA ALA A 350 6.06 -23.38 7.08
C ALA A 350 7.39 -23.02 6.40
N THR A 351 7.43 -21.96 5.58
CA THR A 351 8.65 -21.50 4.91
C THR A 351 9.62 -20.86 5.91
N LEU A 352 9.14 -20.13 6.91
CA LEU A 352 9.99 -19.54 7.96
C LEU A 352 10.78 -20.60 8.70
N GLU A 353 10.15 -21.73 8.99
CA GLU A 353 10.73 -22.84 9.77
C GLU A 353 11.48 -23.87 8.90
N ALA A 354 11.40 -23.77 7.56
CA ALA A 354 12.03 -24.71 6.66
C ALA A 354 13.56 -24.75 6.86
N PRO A 355 14.17 -25.92 7.16
CA PRO A 355 15.61 -26.02 7.44
C PRO A 355 16.48 -25.48 6.30
N ARG A 356 16.05 -25.67 5.05
CA ARG A 356 16.73 -25.17 3.84
C ARG A 356 16.78 -23.63 3.82
N VAL A 357 15.69 -22.95 4.16
CA VAL A 357 15.61 -21.49 4.19
C VAL A 357 16.42 -20.94 5.36
N LYS A 358 16.35 -21.58 6.54
CA LYS A 358 17.18 -21.21 7.71
C LYS A 358 18.66 -21.27 7.38
N ALA A 359 19.11 -22.37 6.79
CA ALA A 359 20.53 -22.54 6.42
C ALA A 359 21.01 -21.49 5.40
N LEU A 360 20.13 -21.04 4.50
CA LEU A 360 20.47 -19.97 3.54
C LEU A 360 20.50 -18.59 4.22
N ARG A 361 19.58 -18.31 5.15
CA ARG A 361 19.60 -17.04 5.90
C ARG A 361 20.91 -16.80 6.64
N GLU A 362 21.48 -17.85 7.25
CA GLU A 362 22.76 -17.77 7.98
C GLU A 362 23.94 -17.39 7.06
N LYS A 363 23.84 -17.66 5.75
CA LYS A 363 24.89 -17.36 4.77
C LYS A 363 24.81 -15.92 4.25
N VAL A 364 23.74 -15.16 4.53
CA VAL A 364 23.56 -13.81 3.99
C VAL A 364 24.28 -12.78 4.87
N GLU A 365 25.14 -11.99 4.25
CA GLU A 365 25.83 -10.87 4.83
C GLU A 365 25.35 -9.57 4.17
N LEU A 366 24.88 -8.62 4.99
CA LEU A 366 24.39 -7.33 4.50
C LEU A 366 25.49 -6.28 4.53
N VAL A 367 25.68 -5.58 3.43
CA VAL A 367 26.67 -4.51 3.26
C VAL A 367 25.96 -3.27 2.74
N GLN A 368 26.47 -2.08 3.13
CA GLN A 368 25.95 -0.82 2.58
C GLN A 368 26.29 -0.69 1.10
N TYR A 369 25.27 -0.52 0.27
CA TYR A 369 25.48 -0.17 -1.15
C TYR A 369 26.02 1.26 -1.25
N ALA A 370 27.13 1.45 -1.95
CA ALA A 370 27.78 2.75 -2.10
C ALA A 370 28.37 2.94 -3.50
N PRO A 371 28.25 4.15 -4.07
CA PRO A 371 27.49 5.28 -3.56
C PRO A 371 25.97 5.06 -3.73
N LEU A 372 25.14 5.67 -2.86
CA LEU A 372 23.69 5.70 -3.08
C LEU A 372 23.37 6.58 -4.27
N LEU A 373 22.44 6.14 -5.08
CA LEU A 373 22.02 6.80 -6.31
C LEU A 373 20.76 7.64 -6.09
N PRO A 374 20.51 8.66 -6.92
CA PRO A 374 19.24 9.38 -6.89
C PRO A 374 18.10 8.51 -7.43
N ARG A 375 16.85 8.91 -7.16
CA ARG A 375 15.67 8.28 -7.78
C ARG A 375 15.80 8.29 -9.30
N PRO A 376 15.35 7.23 -9.98
CA PRO A 376 14.64 6.06 -9.48
C PRO A 376 15.52 4.96 -8.86
N HIS A 377 16.85 5.10 -8.86
CA HIS A 377 17.82 4.10 -8.43
C HIS A 377 18.20 4.23 -6.94
N ASP A 378 17.37 4.86 -6.12
CA ASP A 378 17.59 5.11 -4.70
C ASP A 378 17.42 3.87 -3.78
N ARG A 379 17.06 2.72 -4.36
CA ARG A 379 16.86 1.45 -3.66
C ARG A 379 17.57 0.29 -4.35
N PRO A 380 18.87 0.41 -4.65
CA PRO A 380 19.62 -0.61 -5.36
C PRO A 380 19.89 -1.83 -4.48
N ALA A 381 20.15 -2.95 -5.15
CA ALA A 381 20.69 -4.16 -4.53
C ALA A 381 21.67 -4.86 -5.49
N ARG A 382 22.84 -5.25 -4.96
CA ARG A 382 23.79 -6.12 -5.65
C ARG A 382 23.99 -7.38 -4.83
N ILE A 383 23.84 -8.54 -5.47
CA ILE A 383 24.06 -9.84 -4.85
C ILE A 383 25.31 -10.50 -5.42
N THR A 384 26.14 -11.06 -4.54
CA THR A 384 27.26 -11.92 -4.93
C THR A 384 27.10 -13.26 -4.22
N LEU A 385 26.88 -14.32 -4.99
CA LEU A 385 26.91 -15.71 -4.55
C LEU A 385 28.36 -16.20 -4.56
N HIS A 386 28.85 -16.72 -3.43
CA HIS A 386 30.17 -17.35 -3.33
C HIS A 386 29.98 -18.86 -3.23
N PHE A 387 30.71 -19.61 -4.07
CA PHE A 387 30.58 -21.05 -4.14
C PHE A 387 31.76 -21.79 -3.46
N ASP A 388 31.58 -23.07 -3.19
CA ASP A 388 32.54 -23.97 -2.56
C ASP A 388 33.83 -24.15 -3.39
N ASP A 389 33.76 -24.01 -4.72
CA ASP A 389 34.90 -24.02 -5.62
C ASP A 389 35.61 -22.65 -5.78
N GLN A 390 35.35 -21.70 -4.89
CA GLN A 390 35.87 -20.32 -4.89
C GLN A 390 35.36 -19.43 -6.03
N SER A 391 34.53 -19.92 -6.93
CA SER A 391 33.92 -19.09 -7.97
C SER A 391 32.84 -18.19 -7.36
N THR A 392 32.49 -17.11 -8.08
CA THR A 392 31.44 -16.16 -7.67
C THR A 392 30.48 -15.88 -8.83
N LEU A 393 29.25 -15.52 -8.50
CA LEU A 393 28.25 -15.02 -9.43
C LEU A 393 27.63 -13.73 -8.86
N THR A 394 27.74 -12.63 -9.61
CA THR A 394 27.22 -11.33 -9.19
C THR A 394 26.11 -10.88 -10.12
N THR A 395 25.03 -10.38 -9.55
CA THR A 395 23.92 -9.72 -10.25
C THR A 395 23.51 -8.44 -9.53
N GLU A 396 22.86 -7.53 -10.23
CA GLU A 396 22.48 -6.23 -9.68
C GLU A 396 21.10 -5.81 -10.19
N CYS A 397 20.31 -5.18 -9.30
CA CYS A 397 19.07 -4.52 -9.64
C CYS A 397 19.09 -3.10 -9.06
N LEU A 398 19.16 -2.10 -9.92
CA LEU A 398 19.20 -0.69 -9.52
C LEU A 398 17.83 -0.16 -9.12
N SER A 399 16.76 -0.64 -9.79
CA SER A 399 15.37 -0.32 -9.47
C SER A 399 14.51 -1.55 -9.76
N ALA A 400 13.72 -1.99 -8.78
CA ALA A 400 12.81 -3.11 -8.96
C ALA A 400 11.66 -2.75 -9.91
N ARG A 401 11.17 -3.75 -10.66
CA ARG A 401 10.00 -3.61 -11.52
C ARG A 401 8.74 -3.30 -10.71
N GLY A 402 7.76 -2.73 -11.40
CA GLY A 402 6.44 -2.38 -10.87
C GLY A 402 6.29 -0.88 -10.56
N GLY A 403 7.38 -0.11 -10.50
CA GLY A 403 7.38 1.34 -10.36
C GLY A 403 7.16 2.09 -11.68
N PRO A 404 7.00 3.42 -11.65
CA PRO A 404 6.74 4.22 -12.85
C PRO A 404 7.90 4.21 -13.85
N ASP A 405 9.11 3.95 -13.41
CA ASP A 405 10.32 3.82 -14.24
C ASP A 405 10.43 2.47 -14.94
N GLN A 406 9.89 1.40 -14.33
CA GLN A 406 9.86 0.05 -14.86
C GLN A 406 8.50 -0.62 -14.57
N PRO A 407 7.40 -0.12 -15.16
CA PRO A 407 6.06 -0.62 -14.86
C PRO A 407 5.91 -2.07 -15.34
N PHE A 408 5.13 -2.84 -14.59
CA PHE A 408 4.64 -4.12 -15.11
C PHE A 408 3.69 -3.87 -16.27
N ALA A 409 3.72 -4.75 -17.27
CA ALA A 409 2.61 -4.84 -18.22
C ALA A 409 1.30 -5.12 -17.43
N GLU A 410 0.20 -4.52 -17.86
CA GLU A 410 -1.11 -4.68 -17.19
C GLU A 410 -1.48 -6.15 -16.99
N ALA A 411 -1.20 -7.00 -17.99
CA ALA A 411 -1.44 -8.44 -17.90
C ALA A 411 -0.79 -9.09 -16.67
N VAL A 412 0.42 -8.68 -16.28
CA VAL A 412 1.11 -9.21 -15.09
C VAL A 412 0.35 -8.88 -13.81
N ILE A 413 -0.24 -7.68 -13.73
CA ILE A 413 -1.04 -7.25 -12.57
C ILE A 413 -2.36 -8.01 -12.55
N ILE A 414 -3.01 -8.14 -13.70
CA ILE A 414 -4.26 -8.90 -13.86
C ILE A 414 -4.05 -10.38 -13.50
N ASP A 415 -2.96 -10.99 -13.96
CA ASP A 415 -2.60 -12.39 -13.63
C ASP A 415 -2.37 -12.56 -12.12
N LYS A 416 -1.70 -11.60 -11.46
CA LYS A 416 -1.57 -11.60 -10.00
C LYS A 416 -2.93 -11.58 -9.31
N ILE A 417 -3.81 -10.66 -9.72
CA ILE A 417 -5.15 -10.51 -9.14
C ILE A 417 -5.95 -11.80 -9.33
N GLU A 418 -5.97 -12.36 -10.53
CA GLU A 418 -6.67 -13.59 -10.86
C GLU A 418 -6.14 -14.77 -10.02
N HIS A 419 -4.82 -14.91 -9.91
CA HIS A 419 -4.20 -15.97 -9.09
C HIS A 419 -4.60 -15.88 -7.61
N ILE A 420 -4.79 -14.68 -7.07
CA ILE A 420 -5.17 -14.47 -5.66
C ILE A 420 -6.66 -14.71 -5.43
N THR A 421 -7.52 -14.40 -6.41
CA THR A 421 -8.96 -14.29 -6.21
C THR A 421 -9.79 -15.43 -6.78
N ALA A 422 -9.28 -16.15 -7.80
CA ALA A 422 -10.08 -17.06 -8.61
C ALA A 422 -10.72 -18.23 -7.84
N ASP A 423 -10.08 -18.72 -6.77
CA ASP A 423 -10.58 -19.82 -5.96
C ASP A 423 -11.72 -19.43 -5.00
N VAL A 424 -11.81 -18.14 -4.66
CA VAL A 424 -12.80 -17.63 -3.69
C VAL A 424 -13.84 -16.71 -4.33
N TYR A 425 -13.43 -15.95 -5.34
CA TYR A 425 -14.26 -15.02 -6.10
C TYR A 425 -14.01 -15.21 -7.60
N PRO A 426 -14.55 -16.25 -8.25
CA PRO A 426 -14.25 -16.60 -9.64
C PRO A 426 -14.64 -15.49 -10.64
N HIS A 427 -15.57 -14.60 -10.26
CA HIS A 427 -16.04 -13.47 -11.07
C HIS A 427 -15.37 -12.14 -10.68
N PHE A 428 -14.33 -12.15 -9.83
CA PHE A 428 -13.68 -10.93 -9.30
C PHE A 428 -13.31 -9.92 -10.38
N LEU A 429 -12.67 -10.36 -11.45
CA LEU A 429 -12.20 -9.47 -12.52
C LEU A 429 -13.28 -9.09 -13.54
N ARG A 430 -14.44 -9.73 -13.54
CA ARG A 430 -15.48 -9.50 -14.54
C ARG A 430 -15.92 -8.04 -14.64
N PRO A 431 -16.33 -7.34 -13.55
CA PRO A 431 -16.74 -5.94 -13.63
C PRO A 431 -15.57 -5.00 -13.99
N PHE A 432 -14.35 -5.32 -13.58
CA PHE A 432 -13.16 -4.54 -13.93
C PHE A 432 -12.82 -4.71 -15.42
N ARG A 433 -12.86 -5.91 -15.97
CA ARG A 433 -12.63 -6.17 -17.40
C ARG A 433 -13.67 -5.44 -18.26
N ALA A 434 -14.95 -5.48 -17.88
CA ALA A 434 -16.02 -4.74 -18.57
C ALA A 434 -15.75 -3.22 -18.59
N LEU A 435 -15.30 -2.67 -17.44
CA LEU A 435 -14.95 -1.26 -17.34
C LEU A 435 -13.73 -0.90 -18.20
N LEU A 436 -12.65 -1.70 -18.13
CA LEU A 436 -11.41 -1.48 -18.87
C LEU A 436 -11.62 -1.61 -20.40
N ALA A 437 -12.54 -2.47 -20.81
CA ALA A 437 -12.98 -2.60 -22.20
C ALA A 437 -13.98 -1.51 -22.64
N ALA A 438 -14.32 -0.57 -21.76
CA ALA A 438 -15.31 0.48 -21.98
C ALA A 438 -16.69 -0.07 -22.45
N GLU A 439 -17.11 -1.20 -21.89
CA GLU A 439 -18.42 -1.79 -22.21
C GLU A 439 -19.56 -0.83 -21.81
N PRO A 440 -20.63 -0.74 -22.64
CA PRO A 440 -21.77 0.11 -22.33
C PRO A 440 -22.37 -0.23 -20.95
N GLY A 441 -22.64 0.79 -20.11
CA GLY A 441 -23.23 0.65 -18.79
C GLY A 441 -22.26 0.23 -17.67
N ALA A 442 -21.00 -0.08 -17.99
CA ALA A 442 -20.03 -0.49 -16.96
C ALA A 442 -19.74 0.61 -15.94
N LYS A 443 -19.65 1.87 -16.37
CA LYS A 443 -19.37 3.03 -15.52
C LYS A 443 -20.54 3.41 -14.62
N GLU A 444 -21.75 3.24 -15.14
CA GLU A 444 -23.02 3.59 -14.49
C GLU A 444 -23.47 2.53 -13.48
N LYS A 445 -22.88 1.32 -13.53
CA LYS A 445 -23.19 0.25 -12.58
C LYS A 445 -22.93 0.73 -11.16
N SER A 446 -23.87 0.53 -10.23
CA SER A 446 -23.65 0.90 -8.83
C SER A 446 -22.58 0.02 -8.18
N TRP A 447 -21.79 0.56 -7.26
CA TRP A 447 -20.77 -0.19 -6.56
C TRP A 447 -21.33 -1.41 -5.81
N PRO A 448 -22.50 -1.35 -5.14
CA PRO A 448 -23.16 -2.56 -4.60
C PRO A 448 -23.39 -3.66 -5.66
N ALA A 449 -23.77 -3.30 -6.89
CA ALA A 449 -23.94 -4.28 -7.97
C ALA A 449 -22.59 -4.85 -8.45
N VAL A 450 -21.53 -4.04 -8.46
CA VAL A 450 -20.15 -4.52 -8.71
C VAL A 450 -19.71 -5.52 -7.64
N VAL A 451 -19.96 -5.22 -6.37
CA VAL A 451 -19.65 -6.12 -5.24
C VAL A 451 -20.45 -7.42 -5.34
N GLN A 452 -21.73 -7.34 -5.68
CA GLN A 452 -22.56 -8.53 -5.89
C GLN A 452 -21.97 -9.41 -7.00
N GLU A 453 -21.57 -8.83 -8.13
CA GLU A 453 -20.96 -9.57 -9.25
C GLU A 453 -19.62 -10.22 -8.85
N ILE A 454 -18.78 -9.50 -8.09
CA ILE A 454 -17.52 -10.04 -7.56
C ILE A 454 -17.77 -11.25 -6.65
N THR A 455 -18.79 -11.19 -5.81
CA THR A 455 -19.06 -12.19 -4.77
C THR A 455 -20.01 -13.32 -5.21
N GLU A 456 -20.54 -13.26 -6.43
CA GLU A 456 -21.25 -14.38 -7.05
C GLU A 456 -20.38 -15.63 -7.14
N ARG A 457 -20.98 -16.80 -6.88
CA ARG A 457 -20.31 -18.12 -6.92
C ARG A 457 -20.67 -18.88 -8.20
#